data_73539d3d1a0740fe3847356ae897a6b3
#
_entry.id   73539d3d1a0740fe3847356ae897a6b3
#
_cell.length_a   1.000
_cell.length_b   1.000
_cell.length_c   1.000
_cell.angle_alpha   90.00
_cell.angle_beta   90.00
_cell.angle_gamma   90.00
#
_symmetry.space_group_name_H-M   'P 1'
#
loop_
_entity.id
_entity.type
_entity.pdbx_description
1 polymer ?
#
loop_
_entity_poly.entity_id
_entity_poly.type
_entity_poly.pdbx_seq_one_letter_code
_entity_poly.pdbx_strand_id
1 'polypeptide(L)' 'MNKIKLVLDKKGIKQKWLAEHLGKSFNMVNSYVQNRTQPSIETLYKIASILDVEVDELLYSKDDIEQSKNKQ' A
#
# COMPACT_ATOMS: atom_id res chain seq x y z
N MET A 1 7.16 4.24 -4.35
CA MET A 1 6.12 4.66 -3.40
C MET A 1 4.83 3.91 -3.62
N ASN A 2 4.07 3.70 -2.55
CA ASN A 2 2.81 2.97 -2.65
C ASN A 2 1.69 3.76 -1.98
N LYS A 3 0.45 3.37 -2.30
CA LYS A 3 -0.76 3.98 -1.76
C LYS A 3 -1.49 3.03 -0.80
N ILE A 4 -0.76 2.12 -0.16
CA ILE A 4 -1.39 1.13 0.74
C ILE A 4 -2.19 1.82 1.84
N LYS A 5 -1.62 2.87 2.44
CA LYS A 5 -2.31 3.61 3.50
C LYS A 5 -3.65 4.18 3.03
N LEU A 6 -3.67 4.76 1.84
CA LEU A 6 -4.90 5.33 1.27
C LEU A 6 -5.97 4.27 1.09
N VAL A 7 -5.57 3.09 0.60
CA VAL A 7 -6.51 1.99 0.39
C VAL A 7 -7.02 1.45 1.73
N LEU A 8 -6.14 1.29 2.72
CA LEU A 8 -6.55 0.85 4.04
C LEU A 8 -7.54 1.83 4.66
N ASP A 9 -7.24 3.12 4.60
CA ASP A 9 -8.10 4.16 5.16
C ASP A 9 -9.47 4.16 4.44
N LYS A 10 -9.44 4.08 3.13
CA LYS A 10 -10.66 4.07 2.32
C LYS A 10 -11.57 2.90 2.65
N LYS A 11 -10.98 1.74 2.90
CA LYS A 11 -11.73 0.52 3.21
C LYS A 11 -12.00 0.33 4.71
N GLY A 12 -11.43 1.20 5.54
CA GLY A 12 -11.58 1.08 6.99
C GLY A 12 -10.85 -0.13 7.57
N ILE A 13 -9.74 -0.53 6.96
CA ILE A 13 -8.97 -1.72 7.36
C ILE A 13 -7.75 -1.26 8.15
N LYS A 14 -7.48 -1.93 9.28
CA LYS A 14 -6.34 -1.61 10.12
C LYS A 14 -5.08 -2.35 9.67
N GLN A 15 -3.94 -1.72 9.90
CA GLN A 15 -2.65 -2.34 9.55
C GLN A 15 -2.44 -3.68 10.24
N LYS A 16 -2.90 -3.80 11.49
CA LYS A 16 -2.78 -5.05 12.23
C LYS A 16 -3.51 -6.19 11.51
N TRP A 17 -4.69 -5.91 11.02
CA TRP A 17 -5.46 -6.90 10.27
C TRP A 17 -4.71 -7.35 9.01
N LEU A 18 -4.16 -6.37 8.29
CA LEU A 18 -3.38 -6.68 7.08
C LEU A 18 -2.15 -7.51 7.42
N ALA A 19 -1.44 -7.14 8.49
CA ALA A 19 -0.24 -7.87 8.91
C ALA A 19 -0.57 -9.34 9.21
N GLU A 20 -1.65 -9.58 9.93
CA GLU A 20 -2.08 -10.94 10.27
C GLU A 20 -2.38 -11.77 9.01
N HIS A 21 -3.10 -11.18 8.06
CA HIS A 21 -3.47 -11.89 6.83
C HIS A 21 -2.30 -12.06 5.87
N LEU A 22 -1.34 -11.15 5.92
CA LEU A 22 -0.15 -11.21 5.08
C LEU A 22 0.93 -12.14 5.67
N GLY A 23 0.81 -12.46 6.95
CA GLY A 23 1.81 -13.29 7.63
C GLY A 23 3.11 -12.58 7.89
N LYS A 24 3.06 -11.25 8.07
CA LYS A 24 4.23 -10.43 8.37
C LYS A 24 3.99 -9.68 9.68
N SER A 25 5.08 -9.18 10.27
CA SER A 25 4.97 -8.42 11.51
C SER A 25 4.27 -7.08 11.26
N PHE A 26 3.66 -6.55 12.31
CA PHE A 26 3.07 -5.22 12.25
C PHE A 26 4.11 -4.17 11.85
N ASN A 27 5.32 -4.28 12.41
CA ASN A 27 6.39 -3.32 12.11
C ASN A 27 6.75 -3.32 10.64
N MET A 28 6.79 -4.48 10.00
CA MET A 28 7.09 -4.56 8.58
C MET A 28 5.97 -3.92 7.75
N VAL A 29 4.72 -4.23 8.07
CA VAL A 29 3.57 -3.64 7.36
C VAL A 29 3.55 -2.12 7.57
N ASN A 30 3.82 -1.68 8.78
CA ASN A 30 3.89 -0.24 9.07
C ASN A 30 4.97 0.44 8.22
N SER A 31 6.12 -0.21 8.03
CA SER A 31 7.17 0.32 7.16
C SER A 31 6.70 0.47 5.71
N TYR A 32 5.92 -0.49 5.22
CA TYR A 32 5.34 -0.40 3.88
C TYR A 32 4.36 0.78 3.79
N VAL A 33 3.49 0.89 4.79
CA VAL A 33 2.44 1.93 4.83
C VAL A 33 3.07 3.32 4.91
N GLN A 34 4.17 3.45 5.65
CA GLN A 34 4.88 4.71 5.80
C GLN A 34 5.84 5.00 4.62
N ASN A 35 5.92 4.10 3.66
CA ASN A 35 6.82 4.21 2.51
C ASN A 35 8.30 4.26 2.89
N ARG A 36 8.67 3.70 4.04
CA ARG A 36 10.07 3.56 4.43
C ARG A 36 10.73 2.41 3.70
N THR A 37 9.97 1.33 3.49
CA THR A 37 10.39 0.14 2.78
C THR A 37 9.29 -0.23 1.80
N GLN A 38 9.66 -0.60 0.58
CA GLN A 38 8.65 -1.02 -0.38
C GLN A 38 8.51 -2.55 -0.35
N PRO A 39 7.29 -3.07 -0.43
CA PRO A 39 7.12 -4.51 -0.54
C PRO A 39 7.65 -5.01 -1.88
N SER A 40 8.09 -6.25 -1.91
CA SER A 40 8.45 -6.90 -3.17
C SER A 40 7.21 -6.98 -4.07
N ILE A 41 7.43 -7.23 -5.35
CA ILE A 41 6.31 -7.38 -6.28
C ILE A 41 5.38 -8.51 -5.81
N GLU A 42 5.94 -9.64 -5.39
CA GLU A 42 5.14 -10.76 -4.88
C GLU A 42 4.30 -10.36 -3.69
N THR A 43 4.90 -9.65 -2.74
CA THR A 43 4.18 -9.19 -1.55
C THR A 43 3.10 -8.18 -1.93
N LEU A 44 3.40 -7.29 -2.89
CA LEU A 44 2.43 -6.31 -3.35
C LEU A 44 1.19 -6.99 -3.95
N TYR A 45 1.38 -8.04 -4.77
CA TYR A 45 0.25 -8.80 -5.29
C TYR A 45 -0.54 -9.50 -4.20
N LYS A 46 0.13 -9.99 -3.16
CA LYS A 46 -0.56 -10.60 -2.02
C LYS A 46 -1.40 -9.56 -1.28
N ILE A 47 -0.86 -8.37 -1.07
CA ILE A 47 -1.59 -7.28 -0.42
C ILE A 47 -2.83 -6.93 -1.25
N ALA A 48 -2.67 -6.80 -2.55
CA ALA A 48 -3.79 -6.48 -3.44
C ALA A 48 -4.90 -7.53 -3.33
N SER A 49 -4.50 -8.79 -3.31
CA SER A 49 -5.45 -9.90 -3.18
C SER A 49 -6.20 -9.85 -1.83
N ILE A 50 -5.46 -9.62 -0.75
CA ILE A 50 -6.03 -9.54 0.60
C ILE A 50 -7.01 -8.38 0.71
N LEU A 51 -6.67 -7.23 0.11
CA LEU A 51 -7.50 -6.04 0.15
C LEU A 51 -8.58 -6.01 -0.92
N ASP A 52 -8.59 -7.00 -1.79
CA ASP A 52 -9.55 -7.11 -2.91
C ASP A 52 -9.50 -5.87 -3.80
N VAL A 53 -8.29 -5.50 -4.21
CA VAL A 53 -8.06 -4.41 -5.15
C VAL A 53 -7.08 -4.85 -6.23
N GLU A 54 -7.01 -4.09 -7.30
CA GLU A 54 -5.99 -4.30 -8.32
C GLU A 54 -4.65 -3.74 -7.85
N VAL A 55 -3.57 -4.34 -8.32
CA VAL A 55 -2.22 -3.91 -7.90
C VAL A 55 -1.98 -2.42 -8.22
N ASP A 56 -2.48 -1.94 -9.34
CA ASP A 56 -2.29 -0.55 -9.73
C ASP A 56 -2.96 0.43 -8.78
N GLU A 57 -3.97 -0.02 -8.01
CA GLU A 57 -4.60 0.83 -7.00
C GLU A 57 -3.67 1.05 -5.79
N LEU A 58 -2.65 0.21 -5.65
CA LEU A 58 -1.67 0.33 -4.56
C LEU A 58 -0.44 1.14 -4.95
N LEU A 59 -0.36 1.59 -6.19
CA LEU A 59 0.81 2.28 -6.72
C LEU A 59 0.44 3.66 -7.23
N TYR A 60 1.36 4.60 -7.09
CA TYR A 60 1.17 5.92 -7.69
C TYR A 60 1.30 5.81 -9.19
N SER A 61 0.37 6.44 -9.90
CA SER A 61 0.39 6.49 -11.35
C SER A 61 1.28 7.64 -11.82
N LYS A 62 1.58 7.66 -13.11
CA LYS A 62 2.30 8.78 -13.72
C LYS A 62 1.54 10.09 -13.49
N ASP A 63 0.22 10.05 -13.61
CA ASP A 63 -0.61 11.24 -13.42
C ASP A 63 -0.54 11.75 -11.99
N ASP A 64 -0.54 10.86 -11.00
CA ASP A 64 -0.38 11.26 -9.60
C ASP A 64 0.94 12.00 -9.40
N ILE A 65 2.01 11.49 -9.98
CA ILE A 65 3.34 12.10 -9.84
C ILE A 65 3.39 13.46 -10.52
N GLU A 66 2.83 13.58 -11.72
CA GLU A 66 2.80 14.84 -12.46
C GLU A 66 1.99 15.90 -11.74
N GLN A 67 0.83 15.54 -11.19
CA GLN A 67 0.02 16.47 -10.41
C GLN A 67 0.78 16.98 -9.19
N SER A 68 1.51 16.10 -8.53
CA SER A 68 2.31 16.47 -7.36
C SER A 68 3.36 17.50 -7.73
N LYS A 69 4.01 17.33 -8.89
CA LYS A 69 5.00 18.30 -9.38
C LYS A 69 4.39 19.64 -9.73
N ASN A 70 3.19 19.63 -10.28
CA ASN A 70 2.52 20.84 -10.73
C ASN A 70 1.97 21.68 -9.59
N LYS A 71 1.87 21.13 -8.41
CA LYS A 71 1.37 21.84 -7.23
C LYS A 71 2.41 22.72 -6.55
N GLN A 72 3.62 22.66 -7.05
CA GLN A 72 4.68 23.53 -6.55
C GLN A 72 4.70 24.82 -7.36
#